data_ea68d4fdb22abe918fd9cf07bac6de79
#
_entry.id   ea68d4fdb22abe918fd9cf07bac6de79
#
_cell.length_a   1.000
_cell.length_b   1.000
_cell.length_c   1.000
_cell.angle_alpha   90.00
_cell.angle_beta   90.00
_cell.angle_gamma   90.00
#
_symmetry.space_group_name_H-M   'P 1'
#
loop_
_entity.id
_entity.type
_entity.pdbx_description
1 polymer ?
#
loop_
_entity_poly.entity_id
_entity_poly.type
_entity_poly.pdbx_seq_one_letter_code
_entity_poly.pdbx_strand_id
1 'polypeptide(L)'
;MHRHKFLRHAAAVLAAAALLAAVVLAGLAAALPDTLYTDGPAAELEIASMPYLTVKKRQGSVAADSTTPDTSANVTLTLFGTLPVKTVRAVSTERRIVQVCGTPFGVKLFSDGALVVAFSDRYTALGSETPAKAAGLRLGDLIVSANGRPVRSNEDLTAAIQAAGGAPLTVVYRRSGARHTATLTPTADENGHYKAGVWVRDSGAGIGTMSFVDPQRGTFAGLGHSISDADTGADLTLLSGEIVPVTITGCIRGAAGSPGELRGEFAAAPAGTVLANDAAGVYGSYTGSCTAPALPVANLQEVTPGEAELWTTVLGTTAQPYTIQVERVTMTGSDPNRNLLIRVTDKRLLDATGGVVQGMSGSPIVQNGRLAAVLTHVLVNDPSRGYAIFATTMLEKADAVASSK
;
A
#
# COMPACT_ATOMS: atom_id res chain seq x y z
N MET A 1 -1.83 49.88 -42.81
CA MET A 1 -0.81 49.10 -42.05
C MET A 1 -1.21 48.78 -40.61
N HIS A 2 -1.85 49.65 -39.83
CA HIS A 2 -2.24 49.39 -38.43
C HIS A 2 -3.32 48.28 -38.24
N ARG A 3 -4.30 48.20 -39.12
CA ARG A 3 -5.36 47.15 -39.04
C ARG A 3 -4.86 45.74 -39.17
N HIS A 4 -3.85 45.49 -40.01
CA HIS A 4 -3.25 44.13 -40.14
C HIS A 4 -2.37 43.73 -38.96
N LYS A 5 -1.71 44.66 -38.32
CA LYS A 5 -0.96 44.39 -37.07
C LYS A 5 -1.90 44.07 -35.92
N PHE A 6 -3.00 44.79 -35.77
CA PHE A 6 -4.03 44.52 -34.74
C PHE A 6 -4.68 43.15 -34.93
N LEU A 7 -5.08 42.78 -36.16
CA LEU A 7 -5.63 41.48 -36.47
C LEU A 7 -4.65 40.32 -36.17
N ARG A 8 -3.36 40.52 -36.45
CA ARG A 8 -2.32 39.52 -36.13
C ARG A 8 -2.14 39.34 -34.63
N HIS A 9 -2.15 40.45 -33.85
CA HIS A 9 -2.06 40.36 -32.40
C HIS A 9 -3.32 39.72 -31.80
N ALA A 10 -4.51 40.07 -32.26
CA ALA A 10 -5.75 39.45 -31.83
C ALA A 10 -5.80 37.97 -32.14
N ALA A 11 -5.36 37.55 -33.34
CA ALA A 11 -5.28 36.13 -33.72
C ALA A 11 -4.25 35.37 -32.85
N ALA A 12 -3.11 35.98 -32.54
CA ALA A 12 -2.09 35.41 -31.66
C ALA A 12 -2.60 35.22 -30.23
N VAL A 13 -3.31 36.20 -29.69
CA VAL A 13 -3.94 36.12 -28.35
C VAL A 13 -5.00 35.01 -28.30
N LEU A 14 -5.86 34.94 -29.33
CA LEU A 14 -6.87 33.87 -29.44
C LEU A 14 -6.22 32.49 -29.56
N ALA A 15 -5.17 32.35 -30.34
CA ALA A 15 -4.45 31.08 -30.48
C ALA A 15 -3.78 30.66 -29.15
N ALA A 16 -3.16 31.60 -28.43
CA ALA A 16 -2.59 31.36 -27.11
C ALA A 16 -3.65 30.95 -26.09
N ALA A 17 -4.81 31.62 -26.08
CA ALA A 17 -5.93 31.26 -25.20
C ALA A 17 -6.50 29.87 -25.52
N ALA A 18 -6.64 29.53 -26.81
CA ALA A 18 -7.09 28.19 -27.23
C ALA A 18 -6.09 27.09 -26.84
N LEU A 19 -4.79 27.35 -26.98
CA LEU A 19 -3.75 26.42 -26.54
C LEU A 19 -3.78 26.22 -25.02
N LEU A 20 -3.91 27.30 -24.24
CA LEU A 20 -4.03 27.22 -22.79
C LEU A 20 -5.25 26.41 -22.37
N ALA A 21 -6.41 26.65 -23.02
CA ALA A 21 -7.63 25.88 -22.77
C ALA A 21 -7.45 24.39 -23.09
N ALA A 22 -6.79 24.07 -24.19
CA ALA A 22 -6.49 22.69 -24.57
C ALA A 22 -5.57 22.00 -23.54
N VAL A 23 -4.54 22.68 -23.04
CA VAL A 23 -3.64 22.15 -22.00
C VAL A 23 -4.41 21.91 -20.70
N VAL A 24 -5.28 22.83 -20.29
CA VAL A 24 -6.13 22.67 -19.09
C VAL A 24 -7.07 21.48 -19.22
N LEU A 25 -7.76 21.36 -20.37
CA LEU A 25 -8.66 20.22 -20.62
C LEU A 25 -7.92 18.89 -20.65
N ALA A 26 -6.75 18.84 -21.28
CA ALA A 26 -5.90 17.64 -21.28
C ALA A 26 -5.45 17.27 -19.85
N GLY A 27 -5.06 18.24 -19.03
CA GLY A 27 -4.71 18.05 -17.63
C GLY A 27 -5.87 17.52 -16.80
N LEU A 28 -7.06 18.08 -16.96
CA LEU A 28 -8.29 17.58 -16.32
C LEU A 28 -8.64 16.14 -16.76
N ALA A 29 -8.53 15.86 -18.05
CA ALA A 29 -8.78 14.51 -18.56
C ALA A 29 -7.79 13.47 -18.01
N ALA A 30 -6.52 13.84 -17.88
CA ALA A 30 -5.48 12.99 -17.31
C ALA A 30 -5.67 12.75 -15.81
N ALA A 31 -6.26 13.70 -15.08
CA ALA A 31 -6.54 13.58 -13.65
C ALA A 31 -7.75 12.68 -13.32
N LEU A 32 -8.52 12.29 -14.33
CA LEU A 32 -9.72 11.47 -14.19
C LEU A 32 -9.43 10.01 -14.57
N PRO A 33 -9.88 9.01 -13.79
CA PRO A 33 -9.79 7.60 -14.15
C PRO A 33 -10.72 7.26 -15.34
N ASP A 34 -10.48 6.11 -15.96
CA ASP A 34 -11.31 5.64 -17.08
C ASP A 34 -12.62 4.99 -16.62
N THR A 35 -12.65 4.51 -15.37
CA THR A 35 -13.84 3.91 -14.77
C THR A 35 -14.15 4.59 -13.44
N LEU A 36 -15.41 4.90 -13.22
CA LEU A 36 -15.96 5.45 -11.98
C LEU A 36 -17.12 4.57 -11.51
N TYR A 37 -17.25 4.43 -10.20
CA TYR A 37 -18.30 3.61 -9.59
C TYR A 37 -19.36 4.50 -8.94
N THR A 38 -20.62 4.05 -8.98
CA THR A 38 -21.74 4.74 -8.32
C THR A 38 -22.70 3.71 -7.73
N ASP A 39 -23.39 4.06 -6.66
CA ASP A 39 -24.49 3.28 -6.08
C ASP A 39 -25.87 3.75 -6.60
N GLY A 40 -25.88 4.77 -7.46
CA GLY A 40 -27.03 5.30 -8.16
C GLY A 40 -26.94 5.19 -9.67
N PRO A 41 -27.88 5.82 -10.39
CA PRO A 41 -27.84 5.88 -11.85
C PRO A 41 -26.55 6.55 -12.35
N ALA A 42 -25.96 6.02 -13.40
CA ALA A 42 -24.73 6.60 -14.01
C ALA A 42 -24.89 8.08 -14.42
N ALA A 43 -26.11 8.53 -14.63
CA ALA A 43 -26.43 9.92 -14.97
C ALA A 43 -26.32 10.89 -13.77
N GLU A 44 -26.29 10.37 -12.55
CA GLU A 44 -26.19 11.13 -11.30
C GLU A 44 -24.78 11.07 -10.71
N LEU A 45 -23.81 10.57 -11.50
CA LEU A 45 -22.42 10.51 -11.10
C LEU A 45 -21.88 11.91 -10.85
N GLU A 46 -21.37 12.16 -9.65
CA GLU A 46 -20.71 13.39 -9.25
C GLU A 46 -19.24 13.14 -8.92
N ILE A 47 -18.40 14.12 -9.21
CA ILE A 47 -16.98 14.12 -8.81
C ILE A 47 -16.82 15.20 -7.75
N ALA A 48 -16.92 14.80 -6.48
CA ALA A 48 -16.99 15.73 -5.36
C ALA A 48 -15.76 16.64 -5.25
N SER A 49 -14.56 16.16 -5.65
CA SER A 49 -13.34 16.97 -5.70
C SER A 49 -13.28 17.95 -6.88
N MET A 50 -14.18 17.82 -7.86
CA MET A 50 -14.23 18.65 -9.08
C MET A 50 -15.69 19.03 -9.40
N PRO A 51 -16.35 19.87 -8.58
CA PRO A 51 -17.79 20.18 -8.70
C PRO A 51 -18.15 20.94 -9.98
N TYR A 52 -17.16 21.47 -10.70
CA TYR A 52 -17.33 22.10 -12.00
C TYR A 52 -17.42 21.10 -13.16
N LEU A 53 -17.20 19.81 -12.91
CA LEU A 53 -17.42 18.73 -13.87
C LEU A 53 -18.83 18.17 -13.69
N THR A 54 -19.56 18.05 -14.79
CA THR A 54 -20.92 17.51 -14.82
C THR A 54 -21.05 16.41 -15.85
N VAL A 55 -21.94 15.47 -15.62
CA VAL A 55 -22.24 14.40 -16.57
C VAL A 55 -23.18 14.94 -17.64
N LYS A 56 -22.80 14.84 -18.91
CA LYS A 56 -23.68 15.07 -20.05
C LYS A 56 -24.33 13.77 -20.42
N LYS A 57 -25.67 13.68 -20.29
CA LYS A 57 -26.45 12.55 -20.81
C LYS A 57 -26.23 12.46 -22.32
N ARG A 58 -25.76 11.31 -22.81
CA ARG A 58 -25.76 11.03 -24.23
C ARG A 58 -27.22 10.80 -24.64
N GLN A 59 -27.82 11.75 -25.34
CA GLN A 59 -29.08 11.53 -26.05
C GLN A 59 -28.81 10.48 -27.13
N GLY A 60 -29.37 9.28 -26.98
CA GLY A 60 -29.38 8.26 -28.04
C GLY A 60 -28.59 6.99 -27.70
N SER A 61 -29.17 6.12 -26.91
CA SER A 61 -29.26 4.69 -27.20
C SER A 61 -30.53 4.16 -26.51
N VAL A 62 -31.63 4.27 -27.22
CA VAL A 62 -32.80 3.45 -26.95
C VAL A 62 -32.51 2.11 -27.59
N ALA A 63 -32.20 1.12 -26.80
CA ALA A 63 -32.54 -0.26 -27.04
C ALA A 63 -32.91 -0.83 -25.67
N ALA A 64 -34.14 -0.52 -25.28
CA ALA A 64 -34.80 -1.25 -24.22
C ALA A 64 -35.25 -2.59 -24.80
N ASP A 65 -34.39 -3.59 -24.73
CA ASP A 65 -34.84 -4.99 -24.74
C ASP A 65 -33.73 -5.88 -24.13
N SER A 66 -33.51 -5.70 -22.84
CA SER A 66 -32.84 -6.71 -22.05
C SER A 66 -33.32 -6.61 -20.62
N THR A 67 -33.87 -7.70 -20.13
CA THR A 67 -34.37 -7.92 -18.76
C THR A 67 -33.28 -7.93 -17.67
N THR A 68 -32.08 -7.47 -17.98
CA THR A 68 -30.99 -7.23 -17.01
C THR A 68 -30.69 -5.73 -16.96
N PRO A 69 -30.71 -5.08 -15.78
CA PRO A 69 -30.33 -3.68 -15.68
C PRO A 69 -28.87 -3.54 -16.14
N ASP A 70 -28.66 -2.70 -17.16
CA ASP A 70 -27.32 -2.37 -17.67
C ASP A 70 -26.53 -1.68 -16.53
N THR A 71 -25.65 -2.43 -15.89
CA THR A 71 -24.90 -1.97 -14.72
C THR A 71 -23.76 -1.02 -15.10
N SER A 72 -23.55 -0.73 -16.38
CA SER A 72 -22.50 0.18 -16.83
C SER A 72 -22.92 1.03 -18.02
N ALA A 73 -22.50 2.30 -18.02
CA ALA A 73 -22.74 3.24 -19.10
C ALA A 73 -21.50 4.10 -19.38
N ASN A 74 -21.27 4.44 -20.65
CA ASN A 74 -20.27 5.44 -20.99
C ASN A 74 -20.90 6.83 -20.85
N VAL A 75 -20.34 7.64 -19.96
CA VAL A 75 -20.78 9.02 -19.70
C VAL A 75 -19.69 10.01 -20.08
N THR A 76 -20.07 11.14 -20.65
CA THR A 76 -19.11 12.21 -20.97
C THR A 76 -19.15 13.26 -19.88
N LEU A 77 -18.01 13.44 -19.22
CA LEU A 77 -17.78 14.51 -18.26
C LEU A 77 -17.52 15.81 -19.02
N THR A 78 -18.21 16.87 -18.64
CA THR A 78 -18.13 18.18 -19.27
C THR A 78 -17.77 19.25 -18.24
N LEU A 79 -16.91 20.17 -18.62
CA LEU A 79 -16.59 21.36 -17.84
C LEU A 79 -17.75 22.37 -17.99
N PHE A 80 -18.35 22.78 -16.87
CA PHE A 80 -19.49 23.69 -16.79
C PHE A 80 -20.66 23.28 -17.70
N GLY A 81 -20.92 21.98 -17.87
CA GLY A 81 -22.01 21.45 -18.66
C GLY A 81 -21.86 21.58 -20.18
N THR A 82 -20.78 22.17 -20.69
CA THR A 82 -20.64 22.53 -22.13
C THR A 82 -19.43 21.90 -22.79
N LEU A 83 -18.23 22.05 -22.23
CA LEU A 83 -16.98 21.61 -22.86
C LEU A 83 -16.66 20.16 -22.50
N PRO A 84 -16.62 19.22 -23.44
CA PRO A 84 -16.30 17.82 -23.16
C PRO A 84 -14.86 17.70 -22.68
N VAL A 85 -14.64 17.00 -21.56
CA VAL A 85 -13.32 16.74 -20.95
C VAL A 85 -12.90 15.31 -21.21
N LYS A 86 -13.70 14.33 -20.77
CA LYS A 86 -13.40 12.91 -20.88
C LYS A 86 -14.67 12.07 -20.91
N THR A 87 -14.65 11.00 -21.69
CA THR A 87 -15.66 9.94 -21.60
C THR A 87 -15.12 8.86 -20.66
N VAL A 88 -15.88 8.53 -19.62
CA VAL A 88 -15.57 7.52 -18.62
C VAL A 88 -16.63 6.46 -18.58
N ARG A 89 -16.28 5.26 -18.16
CA ARG A 89 -17.22 4.18 -17.88
C ARG A 89 -17.75 4.36 -16.47
N ALA A 90 -19.05 4.65 -16.33
CA ALA A 90 -19.74 4.65 -15.04
C ALA A 90 -20.31 3.26 -14.78
N VAL A 91 -19.95 2.65 -13.65
CA VAL A 91 -20.41 1.33 -13.24
C VAL A 91 -21.29 1.48 -12.01
N SER A 92 -22.57 1.09 -12.13
CA SER A 92 -23.48 1.04 -10.99
C SER A 92 -23.24 -0.26 -10.23
N THR A 93 -22.93 -0.17 -8.94
CA THR A 93 -22.66 -1.31 -8.07
C THR A 93 -23.19 -1.03 -6.67
N GLU A 94 -23.60 -2.06 -5.97
CA GLU A 94 -24.01 -1.93 -4.59
C GLU A 94 -22.81 -1.46 -3.74
N ARG A 95 -23.08 -0.49 -2.86
CA ARG A 95 -22.05 0.06 -1.97
C ARG A 95 -21.63 -0.97 -0.93
N ARG A 96 -20.34 -1.20 -0.86
CA ARG A 96 -19.77 -2.12 0.11
C ARG A 96 -19.77 -1.49 1.50
N ILE A 97 -20.10 -2.31 2.49
CA ILE A 97 -20.06 -1.95 3.91
C ILE A 97 -19.04 -2.86 4.59
N VAL A 98 -18.11 -2.28 5.34
CA VAL A 98 -17.07 -3.00 6.07
C VAL A 98 -17.00 -2.52 7.51
N GLN A 99 -16.48 -3.33 8.42
CA GLN A 99 -16.19 -2.93 9.79
C GLN A 99 -14.87 -2.14 9.80
N VAL A 100 -14.95 -0.84 10.13
CA VAL A 100 -13.81 0.09 10.10
C VAL A 100 -13.09 0.04 11.43
N CYS A 101 -11.84 -0.44 11.45
CA CYS A 101 -11.16 -0.83 12.68
C CYS A 101 -10.29 0.28 13.30
N GLY A 102 -9.11 0.53 12.79
CA GLY A 102 -8.13 1.42 13.44
C GLY A 102 -7.41 0.80 14.64
N THR A 103 -7.61 -0.49 14.89
CA THR A 103 -7.01 -1.24 15.99
C THR A 103 -5.62 -1.75 15.62
N PRO A 104 -4.67 -1.81 16.58
CA PRO A 104 -3.33 -2.32 16.30
C PRO A 104 -3.36 -3.84 16.14
N PHE A 105 -2.52 -4.33 15.25
CA PHE A 105 -2.25 -5.76 15.11
C PHE A 105 -0.77 -6.01 14.82
N GLY A 106 -0.30 -7.16 15.26
CA GLY A 106 1.02 -7.67 14.92
C GLY A 106 0.92 -8.54 13.68
N VAL A 107 1.86 -8.37 12.76
CA VAL A 107 2.03 -9.26 11.62
C VAL A 107 3.29 -10.04 11.83
N LYS A 108 3.22 -11.36 11.67
CA LYS A 108 4.38 -12.26 11.60
C LYS A 108 4.36 -12.91 10.23
N LEU A 109 5.38 -12.65 9.44
CA LEU A 109 5.55 -13.22 8.11
C LEU A 109 6.75 -14.16 8.10
N PHE A 110 6.59 -15.29 7.39
CA PHE A 110 7.67 -16.22 7.06
C PHE A 110 7.91 -16.15 5.55
N SER A 111 9.17 -15.96 5.17
CA SER A 111 9.58 -15.81 3.78
C SER A 111 9.73 -17.16 3.09
N ASP A 112 9.45 -17.22 1.78
CA ASP A 112 9.71 -18.41 0.94
C ASP A 112 11.20 -18.50 0.54
N GLY A 113 12.08 -18.40 1.55
CA GLY A 113 13.53 -18.45 1.38
C GLY A 113 14.29 -17.66 2.44
N ALA A 114 15.61 -17.70 2.37
CA ALA A 114 16.51 -16.96 3.24
C ALA A 114 16.98 -15.67 2.54
N LEU A 115 16.48 -14.51 2.99
CA LEU A 115 16.81 -13.18 2.43
C LEU A 115 18.17 -12.73 2.91
N VAL A 116 19.08 -12.39 2.01
CA VAL A 116 20.41 -11.84 2.32
C VAL A 116 20.28 -10.40 2.81
N VAL A 117 20.59 -10.17 4.09
CA VAL A 117 20.43 -8.86 4.76
C VAL A 117 21.78 -8.21 5.09
N ALA A 118 22.86 -8.99 5.27
CA ALA A 118 24.19 -8.45 5.49
C ALA A 118 25.28 -9.46 5.11
N PHE A 119 26.49 -8.96 4.98
CA PHE A 119 27.70 -9.79 4.85
C PHE A 119 28.61 -9.58 6.03
N SER A 120 29.34 -10.64 6.41
CA SER A 120 30.41 -10.57 7.39
C SER A 120 31.67 -11.18 6.81
N ASP A 121 32.80 -10.48 6.98
CA ASP A 121 34.08 -11.00 6.61
C ASP A 121 34.46 -12.18 7.55
N ARG A 122 35.08 -13.19 6.93
CA ARG A 122 35.68 -14.32 7.65
C ARG A 122 37.19 -14.15 7.65
N TYR A 123 37.78 -14.05 8.83
CA TYR A 123 39.21 -14.02 8.97
C TYR A 123 39.73 -15.45 8.87
N THR A 124 40.59 -15.69 7.89
CA THR A 124 41.29 -16.98 7.69
C THR A 124 42.78 -16.74 7.78
N ALA A 125 43.54 -17.80 7.81
CA ALA A 125 45.03 -17.70 7.79
C ALA A 125 45.56 -17.02 6.49
N LEU A 126 44.74 -16.93 5.43
CA LEU A 126 45.05 -16.34 4.12
C LEU A 126 44.52 -14.91 3.95
N GLY A 127 43.79 -14.38 4.95
CA GLY A 127 43.16 -13.06 4.87
C GLY A 127 41.70 -13.03 5.23
N SER A 128 40.98 -11.92 4.88
CA SER A 128 39.56 -11.77 5.06
C SER A 128 38.82 -12.25 3.83
N GLU A 129 37.85 -13.13 4.02
CA GLU A 129 37.02 -13.70 2.95
C GLU A 129 35.54 -13.57 3.28
N THR A 130 34.72 -13.32 2.25
CA THR A 130 33.26 -13.35 2.30
C THR A 130 32.76 -14.31 1.22
N PRO A 131 32.68 -15.63 1.48
CA PRO A 131 32.35 -16.62 0.46
C PRO A 131 31.07 -16.34 -0.32
N ALA A 132 30.02 -15.89 0.35
CA ALA A 132 28.75 -15.55 -0.29
C ALA A 132 28.91 -14.37 -1.26
N LYS A 133 29.67 -13.33 -0.88
CA LYS A 133 29.94 -12.17 -1.72
C LYS A 133 30.83 -12.55 -2.91
N ALA A 134 31.83 -13.39 -2.71
CA ALA A 134 32.68 -13.94 -3.76
C ALA A 134 31.88 -14.80 -4.77
N ALA A 135 30.85 -15.50 -4.31
CA ALA A 135 29.91 -16.23 -5.14
C ALA A 135 28.95 -15.33 -5.96
N GLY A 136 28.99 -13.99 -5.75
CA GLY A 136 28.15 -13.02 -6.47
C GLY A 136 26.79 -12.76 -5.84
N LEU A 137 26.52 -13.22 -4.62
CA LEU A 137 25.34 -12.88 -3.85
C LEU A 137 25.37 -11.38 -3.45
N ARG A 138 24.20 -10.78 -3.33
CA ARG A 138 24.00 -9.36 -3.00
C ARG A 138 22.94 -9.21 -1.92
N LEU A 139 22.91 -8.06 -1.27
CA LEU A 139 21.81 -7.69 -0.37
C LEU A 139 20.49 -7.71 -1.14
N GLY A 140 19.43 -8.25 -0.52
CA GLY A 140 18.13 -8.42 -1.15
C GLY A 140 17.97 -9.69 -2.00
N ASP A 141 19.01 -10.52 -2.16
CA ASP A 141 18.86 -11.83 -2.79
C ASP A 141 18.10 -12.78 -1.87
N LEU A 142 17.08 -13.45 -2.39
CA LEU A 142 16.31 -14.46 -1.68
C LEU A 142 16.82 -15.85 -2.05
N ILE A 143 17.55 -16.51 -1.17
CA ILE A 143 18.06 -17.87 -1.38
C ILE A 143 16.91 -18.86 -1.20
N VAL A 144 16.60 -19.63 -2.24
CA VAL A 144 15.45 -20.56 -2.28
C VAL A 144 15.85 -22.03 -2.39
N SER A 145 17.12 -22.34 -2.71
CA SER A 145 17.60 -23.72 -2.78
C SER A 145 19.13 -23.78 -2.60
N ALA A 146 19.61 -24.86 -1.98
CA ALA A 146 21.02 -25.19 -1.86
C ALA A 146 21.22 -26.68 -2.20
N ASN A 147 22.10 -27.00 -3.16
CA ASN A 147 22.32 -28.35 -3.69
C ASN A 147 21.03 -29.12 -4.04
N GLY A 148 20.08 -28.40 -4.68
CA GLY A 148 18.79 -28.95 -5.10
C GLY A 148 17.76 -29.14 -3.98
N ARG A 149 18.10 -28.86 -2.72
CA ARG A 149 17.17 -28.92 -1.60
C ARG A 149 16.54 -27.54 -1.39
N PRO A 150 15.22 -27.43 -1.13
CA PRO A 150 14.61 -26.15 -0.78
C PRO A 150 15.24 -25.53 0.46
N VAL A 151 15.41 -24.21 0.45
CA VAL A 151 15.79 -23.38 1.60
C VAL A 151 14.58 -22.52 1.92
N ARG A 152 13.98 -22.75 3.08
CA ARG A 152 12.82 -22.00 3.57
C ARG A 152 13.11 -21.25 4.87
N SER A 153 14.23 -21.56 5.51
CA SER A 153 14.64 -20.94 6.76
C SER A 153 16.15 -20.74 6.81
N ASN A 154 16.61 -19.96 7.80
CA ASN A 154 18.01 -19.81 8.15
C ASN A 154 18.65 -21.17 8.52
N GLU A 155 17.90 -22.03 9.23
CA GLU A 155 18.32 -23.36 9.62
C GLU A 155 18.58 -24.25 8.41
N ASP A 156 17.71 -24.23 7.39
CA ASP A 156 17.87 -24.98 6.15
C ASP A 156 19.17 -24.60 5.44
N LEU A 157 19.42 -23.28 5.31
CA LEU A 157 20.63 -22.77 4.69
C LEU A 157 21.88 -23.15 5.50
N THR A 158 21.83 -23.00 6.82
CA THR A 158 22.90 -23.38 7.73
C THR A 158 23.23 -24.87 7.64
N ALA A 159 22.21 -25.73 7.64
CA ALA A 159 22.37 -27.17 7.49
C ALA A 159 23.01 -27.53 6.14
N ALA A 160 22.59 -26.89 5.05
CA ALA A 160 23.18 -27.12 3.72
C ALA A 160 24.65 -26.71 3.65
N ILE A 161 25.03 -25.57 4.27
CA ILE A 161 26.39 -25.09 4.36
C ILE A 161 27.28 -26.04 5.17
N GLN A 162 26.79 -26.51 6.33
CA GLN A 162 27.50 -27.49 7.15
C GLN A 162 27.69 -28.81 6.42
N ALA A 163 26.63 -29.31 5.76
CA ALA A 163 26.69 -30.56 5.01
C ALA A 163 27.65 -30.52 3.81
N ALA A 164 27.92 -29.34 3.26
CA ALA A 164 28.89 -29.18 2.17
C ALA A 164 30.34 -29.42 2.62
N GLY A 165 30.65 -29.24 3.92
CA GLY A 165 31.95 -29.56 4.50
C GLY A 165 33.12 -28.84 3.82
N GLY A 166 32.90 -27.60 3.34
CA GLY A 166 33.89 -26.80 2.58
C GLY A 166 33.92 -27.09 1.08
N ALA A 167 33.16 -28.09 0.61
CA ALA A 167 33.01 -28.29 -0.83
C ALA A 167 32.08 -27.23 -1.45
N PRO A 168 32.25 -26.92 -2.75
CA PRO A 168 31.33 -26.03 -3.47
C PRO A 168 29.91 -26.54 -3.42
N LEU A 169 28.95 -25.67 -3.07
CA LEU A 169 27.53 -25.94 -3.14
C LEU A 169 26.85 -25.03 -4.17
N THR A 170 25.88 -25.58 -4.90
CA THR A 170 25.06 -24.82 -5.83
C THR A 170 23.94 -24.14 -5.09
N VAL A 171 23.89 -22.78 -5.12
CA VAL A 171 22.85 -21.97 -4.50
C VAL A 171 21.97 -21.37 -5.60
N VAL A 172 20.65 -21.56 -5.49
CA VAL A 172 19.66 -20.88 -6.34
C VAL A 172 19.01 -19.77 -5.53
N TYR A 173 18.96 -18.59 -6.12
CA TYR A 173 18.38 -17.40 -5.48
C TYR A 173 17.52 -16.60 -6.47
N ARG A 174 16.63 -15.76 -5.94
CA ARG A 174 15.85 -14.78 -6.71
C ARG A 174 16.45 -13.39 -6.47
N ARG A 175 16.60 -12.62 -7.56
CA ARG A 175 17.00 -11.21 -7.54
C ARG A 175 16.07 -10.43 -8.45
N SER A 176 15.36 -9.44 -7.92
CA SER A 176 14.33 -8.68 -8.66
C SER A 176 13.34 -9.59 -9.41
N GLY A 177 12.89 -10.67 -8.77
CA GLY A 177 11.96 -11.66 -9.33
C GLY A 177 12.60 -12.71 -10.25
N ALA A 178 13.78 -12.46 -10.80
CA ALA A 178 14.47 -13.41 -11.69
C ALA A 178 15.27 -14.46 -10.90
N ARG A 179 15.29 -15.70 -11.42
CA ARG A 179 16.00 -16.82 -10.82
C ARG A 179 17.45 -16.87 -11.31
N HIS A 180 18.38 -17.02 -10.37
CA HIS A 180 19.82 -17.09 -10.63
C HIS A 180 20.44 -18.28 -9.89
N THR A 181 21.65 -18.65 -10.33
CA THR A 181 22.42 -19.72 -9.70
C THR A 181 23.84 -19.21 -9.44
N ALA A 182 24.39 -19.58 -8.27
CA ALA A 182 25.77 -19.30 -7.90
C ALA A 182 26.43 -20.56 -7.31
N THR A 183 27.74 -20.62 -7.38
CA THR A 183 28.54 -21.64 -6.68
C THR A 183 29.17 -20.98 -5.46
N LEU A 184 28.76 -21.45 -4.28
CA LEU A 184 29.23 -20.96 -2.99
C LEU A 184 30.19 -22.00 -2.37
N THR A 185 31.40 -21.59 -2.00
CA THR A 185 32.35 -22.46 -1.31
C THR A 185 32.50 -21.98 0.14
N PRO A 186 31.91 -22.64 1.13
CA PRO A 186 31.99 -22.24 2.52
C PRO A 186 33.42 -22.38 3.07
N THR A 187 33.80 -21.52 4.04
CA THR A 187 35.06 -21.62 4.78
C THR A 187 34.83 -22.02 6.23
N ALA A 188 35.72 -22.83 6.78
CA ALA A 188 35.66 -23.20 8.19
C ALA A 188 36.04 -22.02 9.10
N ASP A 189 35.36 -21.88 10.23
CA ASP A 189 35.76 -21.00 11.31
C ASP A 189 36.77 -21.70 12.23
N GLU A 190 37.26 -20.98 13.26
CA GLU A 190 38.23 -21.47 14.22
C GLU A 190 37.77 -22.72 14.99
N ASN A 191 36.46 -22.94 15.08
CA ASN A 191 35.83 -24.09 15.72
C ASN A 191 35.50 -25.23 14.74
N GLY A 192 35.91 -25.09 13.48
CA GLY A 192 35.63 -26.08 12.43
C GLY A 192 34.21 -26.04 11.83
N HIS A 193 33.39 -25.01 12.15
CA HIS A 193 32.09 -24.82 11.55
C HIS A 193 32.23 -24.10 10.22
N TYR A 194 31.56 -24.63 9.21
CA TYR A 194 31.54 -24.01 7.89
C TYR A 194 30.61 -22.84 7.84
N LYS A 195 31.03 -21.72 7.25
CA LYS A 195 30.30 -20.46 7.14
C LYS A 195 30.39 -19.88 5.73
N ALA A 196 29.35 -19.18 5.33
CA ALA A 196 29.30 -18.47 4.06
C ALA A 196 29.62 -16.97 4.15
N GLY A 197 29.75 -16.43 5.37
CA GLY A 197 29.96 -14.98 5.58
C GLY A 197 28.74 -14.15 5.19
N VAL A 198 27.52 -14.69 5.42
CA VAL A 198 26.25 -14.04 5.08
C VAL A 198 25.32 -14.09 6.28
N TRP A 199 24.59 -13.00 6.47
CA TRP A 199 23.46 -12.92 7.39
C TRP A 199 22.19 -12.99 6.56
N VAL A 200 21.27 -13.85 6.97
CA VAL A 200 20.00 -14.02 6.28
C VAL A 200 18.84 -13.86 7.25
N ARG A 201 17.68 -13.48 6.70
CA ARG A 201 16.41 -13.35 7.42
C ARG A 201 15.36 -14.18 6.67
N ASP A 202 14.58 -14.95 7.40
CA ASP A 202 13.53 -15.83 6.90
C ASP A 202 12.15 -15.45 7.43
N SER A 203 12.10 -14.48 8.33
CA SER A 203 10.88 -14.02 8.97
C SER A 203 10.94 -12.54 9.29
N GLY A 204 9.80 -11.93 9.43
CA GLY A 204 9.65 -10.54 9.86
C GLY A 204 8.43 -10.39 10.76
N ALA A 205 8.53 -9.53 11.76
CA ALA A 205 7.41 -9.16 12.59
C ALA A 205 7.36 -7.64 12.75
N GLY A 206 6.16 -7.10 12.82
CA GLY A 206 5.94 -5.67 12.99
C GLY A 206 4.55 -5.35 13.52
N ILE A 207 4.40 -4.13 14.01
CA ILE A 207 3.10 -3.58 14.42
C ILE A 207 2.55 -2.74 13.27
N GLY A 208 1.27 -2.93 12.99
CA GLY A 208 0.50 -2.11 12.06
C GLY A 208 -0.90 -1.85 12.59
N THR A 209 -1.70 -1.18 11.78
CA THR A 209 -3.10 -0.89 12.08
C THR A 209 -4.00 -1.62 11.09
N MET A 210 -5.02 -2.31 11.62
CA MET A 210 -6.06 -2.96 10.84
C MET A 210 -7.01 -1.91 10.28
N SER A 211 -7.13 -1.88 8.96
CA SER A 211 -7.94 -0.88 8.28
C SER A 211 -9.42 -1.21 8.36
N PHE A 212 -9.75 -2.41 7.94
CA PHE A 212 -11.11 -2.92 7.99
C PHE A 212 -11.16 -4.46 8.01
N VAL A 213 -12.29 -4.96 8.46
CA VAL A 213 -12.70 -6.36 8.34
C VAL A 213 -13.97 -6.41 7.49
N ASP A 214 -14.01 -7.30 6.52
CA ASP A 214 -15.22 -7.65 5.79
C ASP A 214 -15.83 -8.94 6.39
N PRO A 215 -16.87 -8.84 7.20
CA PRO A 215 -17.45 -10.00 7.86
C PRO A 215 -18.18 -10.93 6.90
N GLN A 216 -18.67 -10.42 5.75
CA GLN A 216 -19.35 -11.24 4.75
C GLN A 216 -18.38 -12.19 4.03
N ARG A 217 -17.11 -11.78 3.88
CA ARG A 217 -16.05 -12.57 3.24
C ARG A 217 -15.07 -13.19 4.22
N GLY A 218 -15.16 -12.83 5.50
CA GLY A 218 -14.22 -13.27 6.53
C GLY A 218 -12.79 -12.85 6.23
N THR A 219 -12.60 -11.65 5.66
CA THR A 219 -11.29 -11.10 5.29
C THR A 219 -10.96 -9.84 6.07
N PHE A 220 -9.66 -9.59 6.23
CA PHE A 220 -9.15 -8.33 6.75
C PHE A 220 -8.24 -7.65 5.73
N ALA A 221 -8.06 -6.33 5.89
CA ALA A 221 -7.05 -5.53 5.22
C ALA A 221 -6.34 -4.62 6.24
N GLY A 222 -5.03 -4.43 6.06
CA GLY A 222 -4.22 -3.58 6.94
C GLY A 222 -3.00 -2.99 6.26
N LEU A 223 -2.31 -2.08 6.94
CA LEU A 223 -1.08 -1.39 6.58
C LEU A 223 -1.19 -0.41 5.39
N GLY A 224 -1.88 -0.74 4.31
CA GLY A 224 -1.94 0.08 3.11
C GLY A 224 -0.64 0.13 2.27
N HIS A 225 0.35 -0.67 2.62
CA HIS A 225 1.61 -0.89 1.90
C HIS A 225 2.17 -2.28 2.22
N SER A 226 3.12 -2.78 1.43
CA SER A 226 3.80 -4.05 1.69
C SER A 226 4.65 -4.01 2.97
N ILE A 227 4.88 -5.18 3.54
CA ILE A 227 5.92 -5.38 4.54
C ILE A 227 7.22 -5.69 3.81
N SER A 228 8.20 -4.84 4.02
CA SER A 228 9.54 -4.95 3.46
C SER A 228 10.55 -5.17 4.57
N ASP A 229 11.67 -5.78 4.23
CA ASP A 229 12.81 -5.89 5.14
C ASP A 229 13.44 -4.52 5.39
N ALA A 230 13.67 -4.19 6.67
CA ALA A 230 14.13 -2.86 7.08
C ALA A 230 15.57 -2.55 6.64
N ASP A 231 16.42 -3.58 6.46
CA ASP A 231 17.83 -3.40 6.12
C ASP A 231 18.05 -3.29 4.60
N THR A 232 17.25 -4.00 3.83
CA THR A 232 17.40 -4.08 2.36
C THR A 232 16.34 -3.31 1.58
N GLY A 233 15.20 -2.98 2.22
CA GLY A 233 14.03 -2.42 1.55
C GLY A 233 13.32 -3.40 0.61
N ALA A 234 13.73 -4.66 0.56
CA ALA A 234 13.11 -5.68 -0.28
C ALA A 234 11.80 -6.16 0.34
N ASP A 235 10.76 -6.30 -0.49
CA ASP A 235 9.49 -6.88 -0.04
C ASP A 235 9.67 -8.33 0.40
N LEU A 236 9.12 -8.67 1.57
CA LEU A 236 9.14 -10.04 2.07
C LEU A 236 8.18 -10.90 1.24
N THR A 237 8.75 -11.89 0.54
CA THR A 237 7.98 -12.87 -0.22
C THR A 237 7.27 -13.82 0.75
N LEU A 238 5.95 -13.80 0.72
CA LEU A 238 5.12 -14.55 1.65
C LEU A 238 5.16 -16.07 1.38
N LEU A 239 5.64 -16.86 2.33
CA LEU A 239 5.41 -18.30 2.43
C LEU A 239 4.17 -18.58 3.27
N SER A 240 4.12 -17.98 4.46
CA SER A 240 3.01 -18.03 5.39
C SER A 240 3.05 -16.80 6.30
N GLY A 241 1.96 -16.52 6.95
CA GLY A 241 1.92 -15.43 7.93
C GLY A 241 0.67 -15.49 8.79
N GLU A 242 0.78 -14.87 9.94
CA GLU A 242 -0.32 -14.73 10.88
C GLU A 242 -0.44 -13.29 11.37
N ILE A 243 -1.65 -12.90 11.74
CA ILE A 243 -1.90 -11.68 12.49
C ILE A 243 -2.28 -12.03 13.92
N VAL A 244 -1.78 -11.23 14.85
CA VAL A 244 -2.06 -11.35 16.28
C VAL A 244 -2.56 -10.03 16.83
N PRO A 245 -3.45 -10.02 17.82
CA PRO A 245 -3.81 -8.79 18.53
C PRO A 245 -2.58 -8.16 19.20
N VAL A 246 -2.55 -6.82 19.27
CA VAL A 246 -1.50 -6.06 19.94
C VAL A 246 -2.11 -5.10 20.94
N THR A 247 -1.47 -4.95 22.09
CA THR A 247 -1.75 -3.87 23.03
C THR A 247 -0.66 -2.83 22.94
N ILE A 248 -0.99 -1.61 22.55
CA ILE A 248 -0.01 -0.51 22.52
C ILE A 248 0.31 -0.08 23.94
N THR A 249 1.58 -0.14 24.30
CA THR A 249 2.09 0.19 25.64
C THR A 249 2.78 1.55 25.70
N GLY A 250 3.10 2.13 24.54
CA GLY A 250 3.72 3.44 24.43
C GLY A 250 4.04 3.86 23.02
N CYS A 251 4.63 5.05 22.90
CA CYS A 251 5.04 5.65 21.64
C CYS A 251 6.37 6.37 21.77
N ILE A 252 7.28 6.16 20.82
CA ILE A 252 8.39 7.08 20.57
C ILE A 252 7.85 8.17 19.68
N ARG A 253 7.91 9.41 20.15
CA ARG A 253 7.39 10.56 19.40
C ARG A 253 8.17 10.80 18.11
N GLY A 254 7.46 11.11 17.04
CA GLY A 254 8.04 11.56 15.79
C GLY A 254 8.54 13.00 15.88
N ALA A 255 9.61 13.27 15.16
CA ALA A 255 10.18 14.61 14.93
C ALA A 255 10.66 14.69 13.48
N ALA A 256 10.86 15.91 12.97
CA ALA A 256 11.40 16.11 11.63
C ALA A 256 12.74 15.36 11.46
N GLY A 257 12.83 14.51 10.45
CA GLY A 257 13.99 13.67 10.16
C GLY A 257 14.08 12.38 10.99
N SER A 258 13.18 12.16 11.96
CA SER A 258 13.14 10.97 12.81
C SER A 258 11.68 10.53 13.00
N PRO A 259 11.19 9.61 12.19
CA PRO A 259 9.86 9.07 12.38
C PRO A 259 9.80 8.34 13.73
N GLY A 260 8.73 8.61 14.51
CA GLY A 260 8.50 7.88 15.76
C GLY A 260 7.91 6.49 15.48
N GLU A 261 7.64 5.75 16.55
CA GLU A 261 7.05 4.40 16.44
C GLU A 261 6.10 4.10 17.60
N LEU A 262 5.06 3.33 17.33
CA LEU A 262 4.22 2.71 18.36
C LEU A 262 4.95 1.48 18.92
N ARG A 263 4.91 1.31 20.25
CA ARG A 263 5.42 0.14 20.94
C ARG A 263 4.28 -0.65 21.56
N GLY A 264 4.36 -1.96 21.50
CA GLY A 264 3.28 -2.79 22.01
C GLY A 264 3.69 -4.23 22.24
N GLU A 265 2.78 -4.97 22.86
CA GLU A 265 2.94 -6.37 23.20
C GLU A 265 2.01 -7.22 22.35
N PHE A 266 2.56 -8.28 21.75
CA PHE A 266 1.83 -9.23 20.93
C PHE A 266 1.08 -10.25 21.80
N ALA A 267 -0.19 -10.48 21.51
CA ALA A 267 -0.92 -11.62 22.08
C ALA A 267 -0.36 -12.95 21.54
N ALA A 268 -0.54 -14.02 22.32
CA ALA A 268 -0.06 -15.34 21.92
C ALA A 268 -0.91 -15.99 20.83
N ALA A 269 -2.24 -15.76 20.85
CA ALA A 269 -3.18 -16.42 19.95
C ALA A 269 -3.34 -15.62 18.65
N PRO A 270 -3.22 -16.27 17.47
CA PRO A 270 -3.52 -15.64 16.20
C PRO A 270 -5.00 -15.23 16.08
N ALA A 271 -5.25 -14.15 15.36
CA ALA A 271 -6.59 -13.67 15.00
C ALA A 271 -6.87 -13.82 13.49
N GLY A 272 -5.92 -14.34 12.73
CA GLY A 272 -6.10 -14.57 11.31
C GLY A 272 -4.80 -15.00 10.62
N THR A 273 -4.94 -15.34 9.34
CA THR A 273 -3.84 -15.80 8.47
C THR A 273 -3.60 -14.78 7.38
N VAL A 274 -2.35 -14.42 7.15
CA VAL A 274 -1.95 -13.56 6.03
C VAL A 274 -1.92 -14.41 4.76
N LEU A 275 -2.62 -13.96 3.72
CA LEU A 275 -2.71 -14.61 2.41
C LEU A 275 -2.01 -13.81 1.31
N ALA A 276 -1.85 -12.51 1.50
CA ALA A 276 -1.13 -11.64 0.57
C ALA A 276 -0.41 -10.51 1.30
N ASN A 277 0.79 -10.21 0.82
CA ASN A 277 1.60 -9.04 1.13
C ASN A 277 1.95 -8.38 -0.19
N ASP A 278 1.29 -7.27 -0.53
CA ASP A 278 1.52 -6.55 -1.78
C ASP A 278 1.69 -5.04 -1.56
N ALA A 279 1.99 -4.32 -2.63
CA ALA A 279 2.23 -2.88 -2.58
C ALA A 279 1.08 -2.07 -1.96
N ALA A 280 -0.15 -2.57 -1.99
CA ALA A 280 -1.33 -1.88 -1.46
C ALA A 280 -1.70 -2.30 -0.02
N GLY A 281 -1.00 -3.28 0.57
CA GLY A 281 -1.27 -3.70 1.94
C GLY A 281 -1.07 -5.18 2.22
N VAL A 282 -1.53 -5.57 3.40
CA VAL A 282 -1.56 -6.95 3.88
C VAL A 282 -3.01 -7.40 3.99
N TYR A 283 -3.30 -8.58 3.45
CA TYR A 283 -4.64 -9.13 3.34
C TYR A 283 -4.68 -10.58 3.78
N GLY A 284 -5.83 -11.03 4.29
CA GLY A 284 -5.95 -12.42 4.68
C GLY A 284 -7.30 -12.78 5.26
N SER A 285 -7.39 -13.97 5.86
CA SER A 285 -8.58 -14.42 6.58
C SER A 285 -8.56 -13.90 8.00
N TYR A 286 -9.71 -13.46 8.47
CA TYR A 286 -9.93 -13.00 9.84
C TYR A 286 -10.82 -14.00 10.59
N THR A 287 -10.34 -14.50 11.73
CA THR A 287 -11.04 -15.47 12.58
C THR A 287 -11.41 -14.87 13.95
N GLY A 288 -10.97 -13.63 14.22
CA GLY A 288 -11.28 -12.92 15.42
C GLY A 288 -12.72 -12.35 15.41
N SER A 289 -13.13 -11.77 16.53
CA SER A 289 -14.36 -10.97 16.61
C SER A 289 -14.02 -9.51 16.36
N CYS A 290 -14.78 -8.85 15.48
CA CYS A 290 -14.66 -7.42 15.25
C CYS A 290 -15.96 -6.73 15.67
N THR A 291 -15.87 -5.80 16.61
CA THR A 291 -16.99 -4.99 17.10
C THR A 291 -16.94 -3.54 16.59
N ALA A 292 -16.04 -3.28 15.65
CA ALA A 292 -15.89 -1.97 15.05
C ALA A 292 -17.15 -1.56 14.26
N PRO A 293 -17.44 -0.25 14.16
CA PRO A 293 -18.62 0.22 13.43
C PRO A 293 -18.57 -0.16 11.95
N ALA A 294 -19.73 -0.54 11.43
CA ALA A 294 -19.91 -0.84 10.02
C ALA A 294 -20.16 0.46 9.26
N LEU A 295 -19.28 0.81 8.31
CA LEU A 295 -19.40 2.00 7.49
C LEU A 295 -19.37 1.65 6.00
N PRO A 296 -20.07 2.42 5.17
CA PRO A 296 -19.96 2.29 3.72
C PRO A 296 -18.57 2.76 3.25
N VAL A 297 -18.04 2.12 2.21
CA VAL A 297 -16.80 2.54 1.56
C VAL A 297 -17.10 3.65 0.56
N ALA A 298 -16.36 4.75 0.63
CA ALA A 298 -16.46 5.85 -0.34
C ALA A 298 -15.88 5.42 -1.69
N ASN A 299 -16.54 5.80 -2.77
CA ASN A 299 -15.94 5.74 -4.08
C ASN A 299 -14.84 6.81 -4.19
N LEU A 300 -13.81 6.57 -5.01
CA LEU A 300 -12.64 7.46 -5.08
C LEU A 300 -12.99 8.92 -5.45
N GLN A 301 -14.03 9.13 -6.29
CA GLN A 301 -14.49 10.46 -6.70
C GLN A 301 -15.29 11.21 -5.62
N GLU A 302 -15.68 10.55 -4.54
CA GLU A 302 -16.40 11.14 -3.41
C GLU A 302 -15.43 11.71 -2.37
N VAL A 303 -14.16 11.33 -2.43
CA VAL A 303 -13.12 11.81 -1.50
C VAL A 303 -12.64 13.19 -1.91
N THR A 304 -12.65 14.13 -0.96
CA THR A 304 -12.36 15.55 -1.24
C THR A 304 -11.28 16.11 -0.33
N PRO A 305 -10.54 17.14 -0.76
CA PRO A 305 -9.83 17.99 0.19
C PRO A 305 -10.79 18.55 1.24
N GLY A 306 -10.39 18.55 2.50
CA GLY A 306 -11.27 18.99 3.60
C GLY A 306 -11.03 18.19 4.87
N GLU A 307 -11.87 18.42 5.87
CA GLU A 307 -11.82 17.74 7.15
C GLU A 307 -12.20 16.27 7.02
N ALA A 308 -11.52 15.42 7.79
CA ALA A 308 -11.77 13.99 7.92
C ALA A 308 -11.28 13.50 9.29
N GLU A 309 -11.55 12.26 9.62
CA GLU A 309 -11.09 11.61 10.83
C GLU A 309 -10.09 10.50 10.51
N LEU A 310 -8.98 10.44 11.22
CA LEU A 310 -8.04 9.33 11.26
C LEU A 310 -8.35 8.49 12.49
N TRP A 311 -8.73 7.23 12.31
CA TRP A 311 -9.01 6.32 13.42
C TRP A 311 -7.77 5.49 13.70
N THR A 312 -7.18 5.67 14.87
CA THR A 312 -5.94 4.98 15.24
C THR A 312 -5.88 4.74 16.74
N THR A 313 -5.03 3.81 17.16
CA THR A 313 -4.80 3.47 18.55
C THR A 313 -3.39 3.90 18.94
N VAL A 314 -3.28 4.82 19.91
CA VAL A 314 -1.99 5.31 20.41
C VAL A 314 -1.64 4.75 21.79
N LEU A 315 -2.62 4.15 22.48
CA LEU A 315 -2.46 3.47 23.77
C LEU A 315 -3.55 2.42 23.94
N GLY A 316 -3.21 1.25 24.47
CA GLY A 316 -4.15 0.14 24.67
C GLY A 316 -4.54 -0.54 23.36
N THR A 317 -5.82 -0.88 23.21
CA THR A 317 -6.34 -1.67 22.09
C THR A 317 -7.46 -0.99 21.31
N THR A 318 -7.95 0.18 21.79
CA THR A 318 -9.15 0.83 21.27
C THR A 318 -8.77 2.02 20.38
N ALA A 319 -9.25 1.99 19.14
CA ALA A 319 -9.10 3.10 18.21
C ALA A 319 -9.88 4.33 18.65
N GLN A 320 -9.30 5.51 18.43
CA GLN A 320 -9.92 6.79 18.65
C GLN A 320 -9.93 7.60 17.37
N PRO A 321 -10.97 8.40 17.09
CA PRO A 321 -10.99 9.35 16.00
C PRO A 321 -10.14 10.58 16.34
N TYR A 322 -9.31 10.99 15.38
CA TYR A 322 -8.52 12.22 15.44
C TYR A 322 -8.75 13.04 14.20
N THR A 323 -8.97 14.35 14.37
CA THR A 323 -9.21 15.26 13.26
C THR A 323 -7.96 15.43 12.39
N ILE A 324 -8.17 15.30 11.10
CA ILE A 324 -7.16 15.53 10.07
C ILE A 324 -7.71 16.43 8.96
N GLN A 325 -6.81 17.01 8.18
CA GLN A 325 -7.13 17.71 6.94
C GLN A 325 -6.61 16.89 5.76
N VAL A 326 -7.47 16.52 4.85
CA VAL A 326 -7.08 16.03 3.51
C VAL A 326 -6.64 17.28 2.70
N GLU A 327 -5.33 17.38 2.43
CA GLU A 327 -4.77 18.53 1.70
C GLU A 327 -4.86 18.37 0.18
N ARG A 328 -4.72 17.12 -0.29
CA ARG A 328 -4.73 16.81 -1.72
C ARG A 328 -5.30 15.41 -1.98
N VAL A 329 -6.04 15.30 -3.05
CA VAL A 329 -6.56 14.03 -3.61
C VAL A 329 -6.08 13.90 -5.05
N THR A 330 -5.51 12.74 -5.40
CA THR A 330 -5.04 12.40 -6.75
C THR A 330 -5.68 11.09 -7.14
N MET A 331 -6.67 11.13 -8.03
CA MET A 331 -7.42 9.93 -8.45
C MET A 331 -6.62 9.02 -9.39
N THR A 332 -5.71 9.61 -10.16
CA THR A 332 -4.86 8.91 -11.12
C THR A 332 -3.39 9.16 -10.77
N GLY A 333 -2.73 8.19 -10.19
CA GLY A 333 -1.32 8.28 -9.81
C GLY A 333 -0.60 6.96 -10.12
N SER A 334 0.69 7.03 -10.42
CA SER A 334 1.51 5.84 -10.62
C SER A 334 1.78 5.07 -9.32
N ASP A 335 1.64 5.74 -8.17
CA ASP A 335 1.84 5.16 -6.84
C ASP A 335 0.52 5.23 -6.07
N PRO A 336 -0.20 4.11 -5.93
CA PRO A 336 -1.49 4.08 -5.24
C PRO A 336 -1.37 4.42 -3.75
N ASN A 337 -0.19 4.27 -3.15
CA ASN A 337 0.04 4.55 -1.74
C ASN A 337 0.12 6.05 -1.44
N ARG A 338 0.07 6.91 -2.46
CA ARG A 338 0.16 8.38 -2.37
C ARG A 338 -1.01 9.09 -3.03
N ASN A 339 -2.16 8.45 -3.08
CA ASN A 339 -3.37 9.06 -3.63
C ASN A 339 -3.81 10.30 -2.83
N LEU A 340 -3.68 10.27 -1.52
CA LEU A 340 -4.00 11.40 -0.65
C LEU A 340 -2.75 11.91 0.07
N LEU A 341 -2.72 13.22 0.29
CA LEU A 341 -1.84 13.87 1.25
C LEU A 341 -2.73 14.38 2.39
N ILE A 342 -2.41 13.97 3.61
CA ILE A 342 -3.16 14.39 4.81
C ILE A 342 -2.26 15.15 5.78
N ARG A 343 -2.88 16.00 6.60
CA ARG A 343 -2.26 16.67 7.74
C ARG A 343 -3.03 16.38 9.01
N VAL A 344 -2.34 15.96 10.06
CA VAL A 344 -2.89 15.83 11.41
C VAL A 344 -3.11 17.24 11.98
N THR A 345 -4.34 17.53 12.40
CA THR A 345 -4.72 18.81 13.02
C THR A 345 -5.17 18.63 14.47
N ASP A 346 -5.48 17.39 14.87
CA ASP A 346 -5.87 17.07 16.24
C ASP A 346 -4.70 17.24 17.22
N LYS A 347 -4.86 18.17 18.15
CA LYS A 347 -3.84 18.45 19.16
C LYS A 347 -3.53 17.26 20.06
N ARG A 348 -4.54 16.41 20.38
CA ARG A 348 -4.34 15.22 21.20
C ARG A 348 -3.35 14.24 20.55
N LEU A 349 -3.49 14.03 19.24
CA LEU A 349 -2.58 13.16 18.49
C LEU A 349 -1.20 13.78 18.37
N LEU A 350 -1.11 15.06 18.03
CA LEU A 350 0.17 15.78 17.93
C LEU A 350 0.92 15.79 19.27
N ASP A 351 0.23 16.02 20.38
CA ASP A 351 0.83 16.00 21.71
C ASP A 351 1.29 14.59 22.13
N ALA A 352 0.54 13.56 21.77
CA ALA A 352 0.87 12.17 22.13
C ALA A 352 2.03 11.62 21.30
N THR A 353 2.03 11.84 19.99
CA THR A 353 2.92 11.12 19.06
C THR A 353 3.83 12.02 18.22
N GLY A 354 3.60 13.33 18.22
CA GLY A 354 4.31 14.28 17.34
C GLY A 354 3.80 14.29 15.90
N GLY A 355 2.75 13.50 15.60
CA GLY A 355 2.17 13.33 14.28
C GLY A 355 1.98 11.86 13.92
N VAL A 356 2.09 11.54 12.64
CA VAL A 356 2.06 10.16 12.14
C VAL A 356 3.35 9.46 12.51
N VAL A 357 3.26 8.25 13.09
CA VAL A 357 4.41 7.44 13.50
C VAL A 357 4.30 6.03 12.93
N GLN A 358 5.40 5.29 12.91
CA GLN A 358 5.42 3.88 12.50
C GLN A 358 4.47 3.06 13.39
N GLY A 359 3.78 2.12 12.79
CA GLY A 359 2.68 1.37 13.41
C GLY A 359 1.29 1.96 13.16
N MET A 360 1.16 3.24 12.77
CA MET A 360 -0.11 3.83 12.35
C MET A 360 -0.49 3.50 10.91
N SER A 361 0.42 2.96 10.10
CA SER A 361 0.11 2.49 8.75
C SER A 361 -1.05 1.50 8.79
N GLY A 362 -2.07 1.71 7.97
CA GLY A 362 -3.33 0.98 8.02
C GLY A 362 -4.46 1.72 8.74
N SER A 363 -4.20 2.82 9.44
CA SER A 363 -5.24 3.61 10.11
C SER A 363 -6.27 4.10 9.10
N PRO A 364 -7.57 3.75 9.27
CA PRO A 364 -8.62 4.18 8.35
C PRO A 364 -8.87 5.68 8.46
N ILE A 365 -9.19 6.28 7.32
CA ILE A 365 -9.60 7.67 7.19
C ILE A 365 -11.08 7.69 6.85
N VAL A 366 -11.87 8.28 7.73
CA VAL A 366 -13.33 8.42 7.57
C VAL A 366 -13.65 9.86 7.18
N GLN A 367 -14.37 10.03 6.08
CA GLN A 367 -14.86 11.32 5.60
C GLN A 367 -16.33 11.21 5.28
N ASN A 368 -17.15 12.13 5.77
CA ASN A 368 -18.60 12.17 5.55
C ASN A 368 -19.30 10.83 5.92
N GLY A 369 -18.86 10.17 7.01
CA GLY A 369 -19.41 8.90 7.48
C GLY A 369 -19.06 7.68 6.61
N ARG A 370 -18.06 7.77 5.73
CA ARG A 370 -17.63 6.70 4.84
C ARG A 370 -16.14 6.42 5.02
N LEU A 371 -15.73 5.18 4.86
CA LEU A 371 -14.32 4.81 4.77
C LEU A 371 -13.77 5.32 3.43
N ALA A 372 -13.00 6.40 3.47
CA ALA A 372 -12.49 7.10 2.29
C ALA A 372 -11.11 6.58 1.85
N ALA A 373 -10.21 6.41 2.80
CA ALA A 373 -8.83 6.08 2.54
C ALA A 373 -8.21 5.36 3.75
N VAL A 374 -6.95 4.95 3.59
CA VAL A 374 -6.14 4.31 4.63
C VAL A 374 -4.76 4.95 4.63
N LEU A 375 -4.29 5.33 5.82
CA LEU A 375 -2.95 5.90 6.01
C LEU A 375 -1.88 4.88 5.62
N THR A 376 -0.89 5.32 4.85
CA THR A 376 0.22 4.47 4.38
C THR A 376 1.56 4.86 4.97
N HIS A 377 2.03 6.06 4.71
CA HIS A 377 3.38 6.50 5.06
C HIS A 377 3.38 7.87 5.73
N VAL A 378 4.30 8.06 6.66
CA VAL A 378 4.62 9.37 7.23
C VAL A 378 5.56 10.15 6.29
N LEU A 379 5.44 11.47 6.27
CA LEU A 379 6.48 12.32 5.69
C LEU A 379 7.59 12.52 6.72
N VAL A 380 8.73 11.89 6.50
CA VAL A 380 9.86 11.87 7.47
C VAL A 380 10.28 13.28 7.90
N ASN A 381 10.28 14.25 7.00
CA ASN A 381 10.68 15.65 7.30
C ASN A 381 9.54 16.50 7.90
N ASP A 382 8.30 15.99 7.89
CA ASP A 382 7.14 16.66 8.49
C ASP A 382 6.15 15.58 9.00
N PRO A 383 6.36 15.03 10.20
CA PRO A 383 5.50 13.98 10.75
C PRO A 383 4.03 14.39 10.94
N SER A 384 3.73 15.69 10.94
CA SER A 384 2.34 16.12 10.94
C SER A 384 1.58 15.75 9.66
N ARG A 385 2.29 15.29 8.61
CA ARG A 385 1.73 14.89 7.32
C ARG A 385 1.97 13.42 7.03
N GLY A 386 1.08 12.86 6.24
CA GLY A 386 1.16 11.46 5.77
C GLY A 386 0.52 11.29 4.41
N TYR A 387 0.86 10.19 3.76
CA TYR A 387 0.20 9.73 2.55
C TYR A 387 -0.88 8.69 2.88
N ALA A 388 -1.85 8.56 1.98
CA ALA A 388 -2.88 7.55 2.11
C ALA A 388 -3.28 6.97 0.73
N ILE A 389 -3.79 5.73 0.76
CA ILE A 389 -4.34 4.97 -0.36
C ILE A 389 -5.87 5.01 -0.30
N PHE A 390 -6.55 5.02 -1.43
CA PHE A 390 -8.01 4.88 -1.43
C PHE A 390 -8.46 3.56 -0.83
N ALA A 391 -9.52 3.60 -0.04
CA ALA A 391 -10.10 2.39 0.55
C ALA A 391 -10.62 1.41 -0.52
N THR A 392 -11.13 1.91 -1.65
CA THR A 392 -11.56 1.09 -2.79
C THR A 392 -10.43 0.24 -3.36
N THR A 393 -9.22 0.78 -3.47
CA THR A 393 -8.05 0.01 -3.94
C THR A 393 -7.73 -1.15 -3.01
N MET A 394 -7.78 -0.93 -1.70
CA MET A 394 -7.57 -2.00 -0.72
C MET A 394 -8.71 -3.02 -0.73
N LEU A 395 -9.95 -2.57 -0.94
CA LEU A 395 -11.11 -3.44 -1.00
C LEU A 395 -11.02 -4.39 -2.23
N GLU A 396 -10.64 -3.87 -3.40
CA GLU A 396 -10.44 -4.68 -4.61
C GLU A 396 -9.37 -5.76 -4.40
N LYS A 397 -8.28 -5.43 -3.70
CA LYS A 397 -7.23 -6.40 -3.33
C LYS A 397 -7.73 -7.46 -2.34
N ALA A 398 -8.48 -7.05 -1.32
CA ALA A 398 -9.07 -7.97 -0.36
C ALA A 398 -10.06 -8.94 -1.05
N ASP A 399 -10.83 -8.45 -2.04
CA ASP A 399 -11.74 -9.25 -2.85
C ASP A 399 -11.00 -10.27 -3.72
N ALA A 400 -9.89 -9.89 -4.33
CA ALA A 400 -9.05 -10.80 -5.11
C ALA A 400 -8.50 -11.95 -4.25
N VAL A 401 -8.07 -11.65 -3.02
CA VAL A 401 -7.61 -12.65 -2.05
C VAL A 401 -8.74 -13.57 -1.60
N ALA A 402 -9.95 -13.04 -1.37
CA ALA A 402 -11.11 -13.85 -1.01
C ALA A 402 -11.52 -14.83 -2.12
N SER A 403 -11.36 -14.44 -3.39
CA SER A 403 -11.73 -15.24 -4.56
C SER A 403 -10.71 -16.34 -4.90
N SER A 404 -9.51 -16.29 -4.31
CA SER A 404 -8.43 -17.28 -4.52
C SER A 404 -8.45 -18.42 -3.51
N LYS A 405 -9.40 -18.44 -2.57
CA LYS A 405 -9.68 -19.52 -1.62
C LYS A 405 -10.61 -20.56 -2.28
#